data_9de933f68216e86ac6ad43de90164a5f
#
_entry.id   9de933f68216e86ac6ad43de90164a5f
#
_cell.length_a   1.000
_cell.length_b   1.000
_cell.length_c   1.000
_cell.angle_alpha   90.00
_cell.angle_beta   90.00
_cell.angle_gamma   90.00
#
_symmetry.space_group_name_H-M   'P 1'
#
loop_
_entity.id
_entity.type
_entity.pdbx_description
1 polymer ?
#
loop_
_entity_poly.entity_id
_entity_poly.type
_entity_poly.pdbx_seq_one_letter_code
_entity_poly.pdbx_strand_id
1 'polypeptide(L)'
;GLDLQGGSYLLLEIDNDPVIQQRLQSKVLELKKYFKGKDIKIRNFSIDNKSIFFDVDKKNVKDTKSILDDDKSEINPYYQQFKSHQFDFEFNDNSFKLTFSDYGLVLLKKSSLDQAIETVRRRVDEVGTNEPNILKRGSDRILVELPGLDDPGRIKSLLGKTANLTFQFVSFNKNESFGTEILKFEDGSREETVSKRIIISGDNLVD
;
A
#
# COMPACT_ATOMS: atom_id res chain seq x y z
N GLY A 1 17.62 -27.13 27.90
CA GLY A 1 16.27 -27.22 27.40
C GLY A 1 15.91 -25.95 26.64
N LEU A 2 15.71 -26.05 25.34
CA LEU A 2 15.03 -24.99 24.57
C LEU A 2 13.58 -25.04 25.05
N ASP A 3 13.20 -24.11 25.93
CA ASP A 3 11.80 -23.83 26.19
C ASP A 3 11.23 -23.33 24.89
N LEU A 4 10.42 -24.14 24.25
CA LEU A 4 9.52 -23.74 23.17
C LEU A 4 8.46 -22.85 23.84
N GLN A 5 8.80 -21.59 24.05
CA GLN A 5 7.81 -20.59 24.42
C GLN A 5 6.87 -20.50 23.24
N GLY A 6 5.60 -20.82 23.47
CA GLY A 6 4.55 -20.63 22.49
C GLY A 6 4.60 -19.19 21.98
N GLY A 7 4.34 -18.98 20.72
CA GLY A 7 4.35 -17.66 20.09
C GLY A 7 3.26 -17.57 19.07
N SER A 8 2.84 -16.35 18.76
CA SER A 8 1.85 -16.08 17.72
C SER A 8 2.52 -15.55 16.48
N TYR A 9 2.04 -16.01 15.32
CA TYR A 9 2.41 -15.50 14.01
C TYR A 9 1.21 -14.79 13.40
N LEU A 10 1.45 -13.61 12.85
CA LEU A 10 0.45 -12.84 12.11
C LEU A 10 0.98 -12.56 10.73
N LEU A 11 0.17 -12.87 9.72
CA LEU A 11 0.38 -12.38 8.38
C LEU A 11 -0.55 -11.19 8.14
N LEU A 12 0.04 -10.03 7.90
CA LEU A 12 -0.66 -8.79 7.61
C LEU A 12 -0.58 -8.55 6.10
N GLU A 13 -1.70 -8.29 5.47
CA GLU A 13 -1.76 -7.88 4.06
C GLU A 13 -2.22 -6.43 3.97
N ILE A 14 -1.52 -5.64 3.15
CA ILE A 14 -1.88 -4.23 2.93
C ILE A 14 -2.92 -4.18 1.82
N ASP A 15 -4.08 -3.58 2.12
CA ASP A 15 -5.02 -3.17 1.07
C ASP A 15 -4.49 -1.89 0.41
N ASN A 16 -4.00 -2.03 -0.83
CA ASN A 16 -3.45 -0.91 -1.58
C ASN A 16 -4.52 -0.04 -2.25
N ASP A 17 -5.77 -0.47 -2.37
CA ASP A 17 -6.81 0.29 -3.06
C ASP A 17 -7.14 1.61 -2.36
N PRO A 18 -7.35 1.68 -1.04
CA PRO A 18 -7.52 2.95 -0.34
C PRO A 18 -6.31 3.87 -0.45
N VAL A 19 -5.10 3.31 -0.42
CA VAL A 19 -3.84 4.09 -0.56
C VAL A 19 -3.74 4.72 -1.94
N ILE A 20 -4.04 3.96 -2.99
CA ILE A 20 -4.08 4.45 -4.37
C ILE A 20 -5.12 5.57 -4.50
N GLN A 21 -6.33 5.34 -3.99
CA GLN A 21 -7.42 6.32 -4.05
C GLN A 21 -7.06 7.63 -3.34
N GLN A 22 -6.50 7.54 -2.14
CA GLN A 22 -6.05 8.71 -1.39
C GLN A 22 -4.94 9.46 -2.13
N ARG A 23 -3.99 8.75 -2.74
CA ARG A 23 -2.91 9.38 -3.50
C ARG A 23 -3.42 10.08 -4.76
N LEU A 24 -4.41 9.50 -5.45
CA LEU A 24 -5.06 10.15 -6.59
C LEU A 24 -5.79 11.43 -6.17
N GLN A 25 -6.53 11.42 -5.05
CA GLN A 25 -7.19 12.61 -4.51
C GLN A 25 -6.17 13.72 -4.18
N SER A 26 -5.06 13.36 -3.53
CA SER A 26 -3.97 14.31 -3.25
C SER A 26 -3.37 14.87 -4.54
N LYS A 27 -3.16 14.02 -5.56
CA LYS A 27 -2.65 14.45 -6.86
C LYS A 27 -3.60 15.42 -7.57
N VAL A 28 -4.90 15.24 -7.48
CA VAL A 28 -5.88 16.20 -8.02
C VAL A 28 -5.69 17.59 -7.39
N LEU A 29 -5.46 17.66 -6.07
CA LEU A 29 -5.22 18.95 -5.40
C LEU A 29 -3.88 19.57 -5.84
N GLU A 30 -2.84 18.76 -5.99
CA GLU A 30 -1.53 19.19 -6.50
C GLU A 30 -1.67 19.75 -7.93
N LEU A 31 -2.36 19.03 -8.81
CA LEU A 31 -2.63 19.45 -10.20
C LEU A 31 -3.39 20.78 -10.24
N LYS A 32 -4.47 20.91 -9.48
CA LYS A 32 -5.24 22.16 -9.39
C LYS A 32 -4.38 23.37 -8.98
N LYS A 33 -3.55 23.19 -7.94
CA LYS A 33 -2.66 24.23 -7.45
C LYS A 33 -1.60 24.58 -8.48
N TYR A 34 -0.94 23.59 -9.07
CA TYR A 34 0.14 23.79 -10.03
C TYR A 34 -0.33 24.51 -11.29
N PHE A 35 -1.39 24.01 -11.91
CA PHE A 35 -1.91 24.60 -13.16
C PHE A 35 -2.52 25.99 -12.95
N LYS A 36 -3.12 26.24 -11.78
CA LYS A 36 -3.55 27.60 -11.40
C LYS A 36 -2.35 28.56 -11.38
N GLY A 37 -1.21 28.14 -10.85
CA GLY A 37 0.03 28.89 -10.83
C GLY A 37 0.62 29.15 -12.23
N LYS A 38 0.25 28.35 -13.23
CA LYS A 38 0.64 28.49 -14.64
C LYS A 38 -0.42 29.19 -15.51
N ASP A 39 -1.48 29.72 -14.90
CA ASP A 39 -2.64 30.32 -15.59
C ASP A 39 -3.32 29.36 -16.60
N ILE A 40 -3.26 28.08 -16.31
CA ILE A 40 -3.95 27.04 -17.08
C ILE A 40 -5.20 26.61 -16.32
N LYS A 41 -6.37 26.90 -16.90
CA LYS A 41 -7.65 26.46 -16.32
C LYS A 41 -7.87 25.00 -16.58
N ILE A 42 -8.11 24.26 -15.48
CA ILE A 42 -8.51 22.87 -15.51
C ILE A 42 -9.95 22.73 -15.02
N ARG A 43 -10.73 21.88 -15.69
CA ARG A 43 -12.14 21.63 -15.42
C ARG A 43 -12.43 20.13 -15.40
N ASN A 44 -13.64 19.80 -14.93
CA ASN A 44 -14.21 18.45 -15.01
C ASN A 44 -13.31 17.37 -14.39
N PHE A 45 -12.70 17.69 -13.25
CA PHE A 45 -11.93 16.68 -12.51
C PHE A 45 -12.81 15.55 -12.04
N SER A 46 -12.40 14.34 -12.36
CA SER A 46 -12.97 13.12 -11.79
C SER A 46 -11.88 12.08 -11.54
N ILE A 47 -12.15 11.18 -10.62
CA ILE A 47 -11.33 9.98 -10.40
C ILE A 47 -12.24 8.80 -10.68
N ASP A 48 -11.88 8.00 -11.64
CA ASP A 48 -12.58 6.79 -12.01
C ASP A 48 -11.58 5.70 -12.41
N ASN A 49 -11.86 4.47 -12.01
CA ASN A 49 -11.05 3.29 -12.31
C ASN A 49 -9.53 3.54 -12.13
N LYS A 50 -9.14 4.09 -10.96
CA LYS A 50 -7.76 4.39 -10.58
C LYS A 50 -7.04 5.38 -11.52
N SER A 51 -7.78 6.19 -12.23
CA SER A 51 -7.27 7.24 -13.12
C SER A 51 -7.88 8.59 -12.78
N ILE A 52 -7.12 9.65 -13.03
CA ILE A 52 -7.58 11.04 -12.93
C ILE A 52 -7.96 11.52 -14.31
N PHE A 53 -9.13 12.12 -14.44
CA PHE A 53 -9.59 12.76 -15.66
C PHE A 53 -9.75 14.26 -15.43
N PHE A 54 -9.39 15.05 -16.43
CA PHE A 54 -9.62 16.49 -16.43
C PHE A 54 -9.55 17.09 -17.85
N ASP A 55 -10.14 18.26 -18.01
CA ASP A 55 -10.14 19.00 -19.27
C ASP A 55 -9.34 20.30 -19.12
N VAL A 56 -8.68 20.71 -20.19
CA VAL A 56 -8.03 22.02 -20.32
C VAL A 56 -8.62 22.81 -21.50
N ASP A 57 -8.37 24.10 -21.56
CA ASP A 57 -8.70 24.85 -22.77
C ASP A 57 -7.85 24.38 -23.96
N LYS A 58 -8.41 24.31 -25.16
CA LYS A 58 -7.71 23.80 -26.37
C LYS A 58 -6.35 24.46 -26.60
N LYS A 59 -6.26 25.77 -26.33
CA LYS A 59 -5.00 26.53 -26.44
C LYS A 59 -3.89 26.03 -25.51
N ASN A 60 -4.26 25.40 -24.40
CA ASN A 60 -3.35 24.95 -23.35
C ASN A 60 -2.97 23.45 -23.48
N VAL A 61 -3.51 22.73 -24.46
CA VAL A 61 -3.24 21.29 -24.63
C VAL A 61 -1.74 21.04 -24.81
N LYS A 62 -1.08 21.82 -25.68
CA LYS A 62 0.36 21.68 -25.94
C LYS A 62 1.20 21.91 -24.68
N ASP A 63 0.90 22.96 -23.93
CA ASP A 63 1.63 23.30 -22.70
C ASP A 63 1.40 22.24 -21.63
N THR A 64 0.15 21.75 -21.48
CA THR A 64 -0.17 20.67 -20.54
C THR A 64 0.61 19.39 -20.85
N LYS A 65 0.67 19.01 -22.13
CA LYS A 65 1.49 17.86 -22.55
C LYS A 65 2.95 18.06 -22.20
N SER A 66 3.51 19.21 -22.56
CA SER A 66 4.92 19.50 -22.27
C SER A 66 5.23 19.44 -20.78
N ILE A 67 4.33 19.95 -19.93
CA ILE A 67 4.47 19.90 -18.48
C ILE A 67 4.44 18.46 -17.95
N LEU A 68 3.54 17.62 -18.47
CA LEU A 68 3.40 16.25 -18.01
C LEU A 68 4.53 15.32 -18.51
N ASP A 69 5.13 15.64 -19.64
CA ASP A 69 6.17 14.85 -20.32
C ASP A 69 7.60 15.35 -20.05
N ASP A 70 7.76 16.43 -19.29
CA ASP A 70 9.07 16.99 -18.97
C ASP A 70 9.75 16.14 -17.87
N ASP A 71 10.96 15.68 -18.13
CA ASP A 71 11.79 14.95 -17.15
C ASP A 71 12.04 15.75 -15.85
N LYS A 72 11.86 17.07 -15.89
CA LYS A 72 11.98 17.98 -14.73
C LYS A 72 10.62 18.39 -14.16
N SER A 73 9.55 17.72 -14.58
CA SER A 73 8.20 18.06 -14.14
C SER A 73 8.07 17.91 -12.63
N GLU A 74 7.69 18.99 -11.94
CA GLU A 74 7.35 18.97 -10.51
C GLU A 74 6.05 18.20 -10.25
N ILE A 75 5.14 18.22 -11.23
CA ILE A 75 3.81 17.63 -11.08
C ILE A 75 3.74 16.17 -11.55
N ASN A 76 4.67 15.74 -12.41
CA ASN A 76 4.79 14.36 -12.86
C ASN A 76 6.26 13.91 -12.81
N PRO A 77 6.82 13.65 -11.62
CA PRO A 77 8.23 13.32 -11.46
C PRO A 77 8.69 12.19 -12.37
N TYR A 78 9.86 12.38 -12.98
CA TYR A 78 10.52 11.38 -13.82
C TYR A 78 11.62 10.65 -13.04
N TYR A 79 11.62 9.34 -13.15
CA TYR A 79 12.58 8.48 -12.48
C TYR A 79 13.61 7.97 -13.50
N GLN A 80 14.76 8.66 -13.59
CA GLN A 80 15.83 8.40 -14.54
C GLN A 80 16.26 6.92 -14.56
N GLN A 81 16.34 6.32 -13.40
CA GLN A 81 16.78 4.93 -13.21
C GLN A 81 15.86 3.93 -13.93
N PHE A 82 14.59 4.27 -14.09
CA PHE A 82 13.55 3.40 -14.64
C PHE A 82 12.97 3.94 -15.96
N LYS A 83 13.46 5.11 -16.40
CA LYS A 83 12.97 5.79 -17.61
C LYS A 83 11.45 5.90 -17.64
N SER A 84 10.86 6.27 -16.51
CA SER A 84 9.42 6.32 -16.31
C SER A 84 9.01 7.51 -15.47
N HIS A 85 7.92 8.17 -15.84
CA HIS A 85 7.25 9.13 -14.99
C HIS A 85 6.42 8.44 -13.90
N GLN A 86 6.00 9.21 -12.88
CA GLN A 86 5.09 8.71 -11.85
C GLN A 86 3.71 8.33 -12.42
N PHE A 87 3.24 9.11 -13.40
CA PHE A 87 1.99 8.89 -14.10
C PHE A 87 2.23 8.83 -15.61
N ASP A 88 1.60 7.87 -16.24
CA ASP A 88 1.39 7.88 -17.68
C ASP A 88 0.17 8.75 -17.98
N PHE A 89 0.12 9.39 -19.16
CA PHE A 89 -1.02 10.14 -19.56
C PHE A 89 -1.45 9.85 -20.99
N GLU A 90 -2.75 9.88 -21.19
CA GLU A 90 -3.42 9.85 -22.49
C GLU A 90 -4.23 11.13 -22.64
N PHE A 91 -4.46 11.56 -23.85
CA PHE A 91 -5.34 12.68 -24.11
C PHE A 91 -6.14 12.48 -25.40
N ASN A 92 -7.35 13.03 -25.42
CA ASN A 92 -8.22 13.09 -26.57
C ASN A 92 -8.82 14.49 -26.66
N ASP A 93 -8.57 15.20 -27.78
CA ASP A 93 -8.87 16.64 -27.95
C ASP A 93 -8.26 17.45 -26.79
N ASN A 94 -9.07 17.89 -25.83
CA ASN A 94 -8.64 18.66 -24.67
C ASN A 94 -8.82 17.94 -23.33
N SER A 95 -9.23 16.69 -23.36
CA SER A 95 -9.41 15.83 -22.17
C SER A 95 -8.18 14.98 -21.92
N PHE A 96 -7.68 15.00 -20.70
CA PHE A 96 -6.54 14.24 -20.23
C PHE A 96 -6.97 13.15 -19.26
N LYS A 97 -6.29 12.01 -19.34
CA LYS A 97 -6.38 10.90 -18.39
C LYS A 97 -4.99 10.61 -17.87
N LEU A 98 -4.79 10.64 -16.54
CA LEU A 98 -3.57 10.26 -15.87
C LEU A 98 -3.80 8.95 -15.13
N THR A 99 -2.90 8.00 -15.32
CA THR A 99 -2.90 6.71 -14.64
C THR A 99 -1.51 6.49 -14.04
N PHE A 100 -1.42 5.93 -12.84
CA PHE A 100 -0.10 5.56 -12.32
C PHE A 100 0.63 4.69 -13.34
N SER A 101 1.88 5.01 -13.63
CA SER A 101 2.77 4.09 -14.34
C SER A 101 3.01 2.84 -13.50
N ASP A 102 3.42 1.75 -14.13
CA ASP A 102 3.78 0.52 -13.41
C ASP A 102 4.80 0.79 -12.32
N TYR A 103 5.81 1.61 -12.62
CA TYR A 103 6.82 1.98 -11.67
C TYR A 103 6.29 2.91 -10.57
N GLY A 104 5.42 3.86 -10.93
CA GLY A 104 4.74 4.72 -9.96
C GLY A 104 3.94 3.91 -8.94
N LEU A 105 3.25 2.86 -9.39
CA LEU A 105 2.55 1.92 -8.49
C LEU A 105 3.51 1.12 -7.60
N VAL A 106 4.62 0.64 -8.15
CA VAL A 106 5.64 -0.09 -7.37
C VAL A 106 6.18 0.79 -6.24
N LEU A 107 6.52 2.05 -6.53
CA LEU A 107 7.00 2.99 -5.52
C LEU A 107 5.94 3.31 -4.46
N LEU A 108 4.69 3.51 -4.88
CA LEU A 108 3.59 3.77 -3.96
C LEU A 108 3.39 2.59 -2.99
N LYS A 109 3.34 1.37 -3.50
CA LYS A 109 3.19 0.15 -2.70
C LYS A 109 4.36 -0.05 -1.75
N LYS A 110 5.59 0.16 -2.23
CA LYS A 110 6.80 0.07 -1.39
C LYS A 110 6.75 1.07 -0.23
N SER A 111 6.41 2.33 -0.51
CA SER A 111 6.28 3.35 0.53
C SER A 111 5.18 3.00 1.54
N SER A 112 4.04 2.50 1.06
CA SER A 112 2.93 2.04 1.91
C SER A 112 3.34 0.88 2.81
N LEU A 113 4.07 -0.11 2.27
CA LEU A 113 4.60 -1.24 3.03
C LEU A 113 5.59 -0.78 4.11
N ASP A 114 6.50 0.13 3.78
CA ASP A 114 7.47 0.66 4.74
C ASP A 114 6.78 1.41 5.90
N GLN A 115 5.78 2.23 5.60
CA GLN A 115 4.97 2.92 6.62
C GLN A 115 4.17 1.93 7.48
N ALA A 116 3.62 0.89 6.87
CA ALA A 116 2.90 -0.15 7.60
C ALA A 116 3.81 -0.90 8.58
N ILE A 117 5.03 -1.24 8.16
CA ILE A 117 6.02 -1.90 9.03
C ILE A 117 6.36 -1.02 10.23
N GLU A 118 6.62 0.27 10.04
CA GLU A 118 6.89 1.19 11.15
C GLU A 118 5.69 1.31 12.11
N THR A 119 4.48 1.33 11.56
CA THR A 119 3.26 1.36 12.37
C THR A 119 3.09 0.08 13.17
N VAL A 120 3.27 -1.08 12.54
CA VAL A 120 3.22 -2.39 13.22
C VAL A 120 4.27 -2.45 14.32
N ARG A 121 5.53 -2.08 14.03
CA ARG A 121 6.61 -2.06 15.01
C ARG A 121 6.25 -1.24 16.24
N ARG A 122 5.82 0.00 16.04
CA ARG A 122 5.41 0.88 17.15
C ARG A 122 4.27 0.26 17.97
N ARG A 123 3.27 -0.33 17.32
CA ARG A 123 2.14 -0.96 18.01
C ARG A 123 2.54 -2.19 18.81
N VAL A 124 3.43 -2.99 18.25
CA VAL A 124 3.96 -4.18 18.93
C VAL A 124 4.83 -3.78 20.13
N ASP A 125 5.64 -2.73 20.00
CA ASP A 125 6.46 -2.22 21.10
C ASP A 125 5.60 -1.68 22.27
N GLU A 126 4.42 -1.09 21.98
CA GLU A 126 3.46 -0.63 23.01
C GLU A 126 2.96 -1.78 23.91
N VAL A 127 2.97 -3.02 23.43
CA VAL A 127 2.53 -4.20 24.20
C VAL A 127 3.63 -4.76 25.10
N GLY A 128 4.86 -4.33 24.89
CA GLY A 128 6.02 -4.82 25.64
C GLY A 128 6.37 -6.27 25.32
N THR A 129 6.17 -6.70 24.08
CA THR A 129 6.62 -8.02 23.62
C THR A 129 8.14 -8.06 23.52
N ASN A 130 8.75 -9.12 24.03
CA ASN A 130 10.19 -9.32 23.90
C ASN A 130 10.53 -9.68 22.45
N GLU A 131 11.35 -8.84 21.82
CA GLU A 131 11.99 -9.10 20.52
C GLU A 131 11.03 -9.60 19.42
N PRO A 132 10.06 -8.76 18.97
CA PRO A 132 9.21 -9.13 17.85
C PRO A 132 10.04 -9.21 16.57
N ASN A 133 9.79 -10.24 15.75
CA ASN A 133 10.38 -10.34 14.44
C ASN A 133 9.36 -9.87 13.39
N ILE A 134 9.71 -8.84 12.60
CA ILE A 134 8.83 -8.24 11.61
C ILE A 134 9.52 -8.34 10.25
N LEU A 135 8.96 -9.16 9.37
CA LEU A 135 9.54 -9.51 8.07
C LEU A 135 8.63 -9.07 6.93
N LYS A 136 9.22 -8.48 5.89
CA LYS A 136 8.53 -8.24 4.62
C LYS A 136 8.27 -9.56 3.90
N ARG A 137 7.07 -9.68 3.32
CA ARG A 137 6.70 -10.81 2.46
C ARG A 137 6.11 -10.27 1.15
N GLY A 138 6.89 -10.36 0.06
CA GLY A 138 6.49 -9.78 -1.22
C GLY A 138 6.36 -8.26 -1.14
N SER A 139 5.44 -7.70 -1.92
CA SER A 139 5.23 -6.25 -2.08
C SER A 139 4.16 -5.66 -1.16
N ASP A 140 3.36 -6.49 -0.49
CA ASP A 140 2.12 -6.09 0.19
C ASP A 140 1.85 -6.82 1.50
N ARG A 141 2.76 -7.70 1.97
CA ARG A 141 2.58 -8.50 3.18
C ARG A 141 3.69 -8.29 4.19
N ILE A 142 3.31 -8.44 5.46
CA ILE A 142 4.20 -8.38 6.62
C ILE A 142 3.94 -9.60 7.49
N LEU A 143 4.99 -10.38 7.77
CA LEU A 143 4.92 -11.45 8.77
C LEU A 143 5.43 -10.91 10.09
N VAL A 144 4.63 -11.05 11.14
CA VAL A 144 4.96 -10.63 12.50
C VAL A 144 5.01 -11.86 13.39
N GLU A 145 6.16 -12.13 13.98
CA GLU A 145 6.37 -13.17 14.98
C GLU A 145 6.39 -12.52 16.37
N LEU A 146 5.58 -13.01 17.29
CA LEU A 146 5.43 -12.49 18.65
C LEU A 146 5.73 -13.58 19.66
N PRO A 147 7.01 -13.79 20.05
CA PRO A 147 7.39 -14.80 21.01
C PRO A 147 6.73 -14.54 22.37
N GLY A 148 6.20 -15.60 22.99
CA GLY A 148 5.62 -15.54 24.32
C GLY A 148 4.25 -14.85 24.43
N LEU A 149 3.61 -14.52 23.32
CA LEU A 149 2.28 -13.91 23.29
C LEU A 149 1.27 -14.93 22.73
N ASP A 150 0.45 -15.50 23.62
CA ASP A 150 -0.50 -16.58 23.28
C ASP A 150 -1.93 -16.09 23.06
N ASP A 151 -2.19 -14.77 23.21
CA ASP A 151 -3.52 -14.19 23.03
C ASP A 151 -3.66 -13.48 21.67
N PRO A 152 -4.19 -14.17 20.65
CA PRO A 152 -4.43 -13.57 19.33
C PRO A 152 -5.42 -12.40 19.35
N GLY A 153 -6.36 -12.40 20.28
CA GLY A 153 -7.37 -11.35 20.41
C GLY A 153 -6.76 -10.01 20.82
N ARG A 154 -5.81 -10.04 21.73
CA ARG A 154 -5.07 -8.86 22.19
C ARG A 154 -4.27 -8.23 21.04
N ILE A 155 -3.64 -9.06 20.22
CA ILE A 155 -2.85 -8.62 19.07
C ILE A 155 -3.77 -8.00 18.01
N LYS A 156 -4.91 -8.64 17.73
CA LYS A 156 -5.94 -8.10 16.82
C LYS A 156 -6.38 -6.72 17.24
N SER A 157 -6.77 -6.54 18.50
CA SER A 157 -7.21 -5.26 19.05
C SER A 157 -6.13 -4.19 18.93
N LEU A 158 -4.86 -4.57 19.12
CA LEU A 158 -3.73 -3.66 19.05
C LEU A 158 -3.43 -3.17 17.61
N LEU A 159 -3.41 -4.11 16.67
CA LEU A 159 -3.09 -3.82 15.27
C LEU A 159 -4.31 -3.34 14.49
N GLY A 160 -5.51 -3.64 14.96
CA GLY A 160 -6.76 -3.35 14.28
C GLY A 160 -7.11 -1.88 14.14
N LYS A 161 -6.45 -1.01 14.88
CA LYS A 161 -6.58 0.45 14.74
C LYS A 161 -5.70 1.01 13.61
N THR A 162 -5.02 0.14 12.87
CA THR A 162 -4.19 0.53 11.74
C THR A 162 -5.02 0.45 10.48
N ALA A 163 -5.43 1.60 9.94
CA ALA A 163 -6.15 1.68 8.67
C ALA A 163 -5.37 0.98 7.55
N ASN A 164 -6.07 0.34 6.63
CA ASN A 164 -5.53 -0.31 5.43
C ASN A 164 -4.71 -1.60 5.66
N LEU A 165 -4.82 -2.22 6.84
CA LEU A 165 -4.25 -3.54 7.10
C LEU A 165 -5.35 -4.59 7.24
N THR A 166 -5.18 -5.70 6.55
CA THR A 166 -5.97 -6.92 6.75
C THR A 166 -5.13 -7.98 7.43
N PHE A 167 -5.77 -8.85 8.23
CA PHE A 167 -5.06 -9.82 9.05
C PHE A 167 -5.43 -11.24 8.65
N GLN A 168 -4.42 -12.10 8.56
CA GLN A 168 -4.59 -13.54 8.45
C GLN A 168 -3.83 -14.22 9.59
N PHE A 169 -4.42 -15.26 10.19
CA PHE A 169 -3.73 -16.05 11.21
C PHE A 169 -3.02 -17.24 10.60
N VAL A 170 -1.81 -17.47 11.11
CA VAL A 170 -1.11 -18.71 10.87
C VAL A 170 -1.84 -19.84 11.59
N SER A 171 -2.22 -20.88 10.86
CA SER A 171 -2.79 -22.10 11.42
C SER A 171 -1.67 -23.06 11.83
N PHE A 172 -1.65 -23.44 13.11
CA PHE A 172 -0.71 -24.45 13.60
C PHE A 172 -1.15 -25.90 13.32
N ASN A 173 -2.36 -26.10 12.83
CA ASN A 173 -2.89 -27.43 12.48
C ASN A 173 -2.54 -27.80 11.05
N LYS A 174 -1.53 -28.63 10.87
CA LYS A 174 -1.08 -29.17 9.56
C LYS A 174 -2.16 -29.97 8.80
N ASN A 175 -3.32 -30.24 9.37
CA ASN A 175 -4.35 -31.10 8.79
C ASN A 175 -5.55 -30.34 8.21
N GLU A 176 -5.60 -29.01 8.28
CA GLU A 176 -6.67 -28.24 7.65
C GLU A 176 -6.28 -27.81 6.24
N SER A 177 -6.58 -28.64 5.26
CA SER A 177 -6.24 -28.40 3.85
C SER A 177 -7.17 -27.41 3.13
N PHE A 178 -8.23 -26.94 3.76
CA PHE A 178 -9.20 -26.01 3.16
C PHE A 178 -9.00 -24.58 3.67
N GLY A 179 -8.66 -23.66 2.75
CA GLY A 179 -8.52 -22.24 3.05
C GLY A 179 -7.20 -21.84 3.70
N THR A 180 -6.15 -22.62 3.50
CA THR A 180 -4.79 -22.32 3.94
C THR A 180 -3.82 -22.18 2.78
N GLU A 181 -2.74 -21.47 2.97
CA GLU A 181 -1.58 -21.45 2.08
C GLU A 181 -0.31 -21.75 2.86
N ILE A 182 0.69 -22.32 2.20
CA ILE A 182 2.00 -22.59 2.79
C ILE A 182 2.92 -21.43 2.47
N LEU A 183 3.48 -20.83 3.50
CA LEU A 183 4.50 -19.78 3.37
C LEU A 183 5.88 -20.37 3.68
N LYS A 184 6.83 -20.06 2.82
CA LYS A 184 8.25 -20.38 3.04
C LYS A 184 8.95 -19.17 3.62
N PHE A 185 9.77 -19.38 4.62
CA PHE A 185 10.65 -18.34 5.12
C PHE A 185 11.76 -18.07 4.10
N GLU A 186 12.24 -16.82 4.02
CA GLU A 186 13.25 -16.43 3.03
C GLU A 186 14.55 -17.21 3.14
N ASP A 187 14.90 -17.62 4.33
CA ASP A 187 16.06 -18.46 4.62
C ASP A 187 15.85 -19.95 4.27
N GLY A 188 14.64 -20.31 3.82
CA GLY A 188 14.29 -21.69 3.51
C GLY A 188 14.22 -22.64 4.71
N SER A 189 14.35 -22.11 5.94
CA SER A 189 14.50 -22.93 7.16
C SER A 189 13.23 -23.64 7.55
N ARG A 190 12.07 -23.12 7.22
CA ARG A 190 10.77 -23.71 7.54
C ARG A 190 9.66 -23.25 6.63
N GLU A 191 8.57 -24.00 6.64
CA GLU A 191 7.31 -23.66 5.98
C GLU A 191 6.22 -23.57 7.04
N GLU A 192 5.35 -22.57 6.93
CA GLU A 192 4.21 -22.38 7.82
C GLU A 192 2.91 -22.33 7.03
N THR A 193 1.86 -22.94 7.55
CA THR A 193 0.53 -22.93 6.96
C THR A 193 -0.25 -21.75 7.53
N VAL A 194 -0.73 -20.87 6.64
CA VAL A 194 -1.52 -19.68 7.01
C VAL A 194 -2.95 -19.84 6.53
N SER A 195 -3.89 -19.29 7.27
CA SER A 195 -5.29 -19.22 6.85
C SER A 195 -5.43 -18.23 5.69
N LYS A 196 -6.03 -18.66 4.58
CA LYS A 196 -6.41 -17.78 3.46
C LYS A 196 -7.60 -16.88 3.79
N ARG A 197 -8.27 -17.12 4.90
CA ARG A 197 -9.45 -16.36 5.28
C ARG A 197 -9.01 -15.03 5.86
N ILE A 198 -9.40 -13.93 5.22
CA ILE A 198 -9.32 -12.59 5.78
C ILE A 198 -10.21 -12.57 7.03
N ILE A 199 -9.62 -12.33 8.20
CA ILE A 199 -10.34 -12.40 9.45
C ILE A 199 -10.84 -11.01 9.85
N ILE A 200 -10.06 -9.95 9.56
CA ILE A 200 -10.42 -8.57 9.91
C ILE A 200 -9.78 -7.59 8.93
N SER A 201 -10.54 -6.59 8.47
CA SER A 201 -10.03 -5.38 7.84
C SER A 201 -9.85 -4.28 8.89
N GLY A 202 -8.81 -3.44 8.77
CA GLY A 202 -8.59 -2.30 9.65
C GLY A 202 -9.78 -1.34 9.71
N ASP A 203 -10.54 -1.23 8.63
CA ASP A 203 -11.75 -0.41 8.53
C ASP A 203 -12.98 -1.02 9.23
N ASN A 204 -12.95 -2.31 9.54
CA ASN A 204 -14.05 -3.04 10.19
C ASN A 204 -13.92 -3.13 11.71
N LEU A 205 -12.90 -2.51 12.27
CA LEU A 205 -12.68 -2.44 13.71
C LEU A 205 -13.19 -1.10 14.28
N VAL A 206 -14.39 -0.75 13.95
CA VAL A 206 -15.12 0.31 14.64
C VAL A 206 -15.97 -0.37 15.69
N ASP A 207 -15.65 -0.09 16.96
CA ASP A 207 -16.33 -0.39 18.23
C ASP A 207 -17.33 -1.56 18.29
#